data_7b6c7f76a0dbaf96294a118f43bd0c5a
#
_entry.id   7b6c7f76a0dbaf96294a118f43bd0c5a
#
_cell.length_a   1.000
_cell.length_b   1.000
_cell.length_c   1.000
_cell.angle_alpha   90.00
_cell.angle_beta   90.00
_cell.angle_gamma   90.00
#
_symmetry.space_group_name_H-M   'P 1'
#
loop_
_entity.id
_entity.type
_entity.pdbx_description
1 polymer ?
#
loop_
_entity_poly.entity_id
_entity_poly.type
_entity_poly.pdbx_seq_one_letter_code
_entity_poly.pdbx_strand_id
1 'polypeptide(L)'
;MESPIVSIDVSNGNSHYMCFIKNNKRFGKVKKIDHDIEGFKRLLEDIQLEAETNEKVCAVFEATGVYTKPLERFLSKNSIKTYIINPLESARKRKEEIHNKKTDKLDPISISKVYYDKEE
;
A
#
# COMPACT_ATOMS: atom_id res chain seq x y z
N MET A 1 -13.58 -2.83 11.95
CA MET A 1 -13.88 -3.73 10.83
C MET A 1 -12.69 -3.80 9.89
N GLU A 2 -12.28 -4.99 9.58
CA GLU A 2 -11.09 -5.20 8.77
C GLU A 2 -11.46 -5.42 7.31
N SER A 3 -10.88 -4.61 6.43
CA SER A 3 -11.16 -4.67 5.01
C SER A 3 -9.92 -5.04 4.22
N PRO A 4 -10.09 -5.57 3.00
CA PRO A 4 -8.94 -5.91 2.17
C PRO A 4 -8.25 -4.67 1.63
N ILE A 5 -6.92 -4.73 1.58
CA ILE A 5 -6.12 -3.62 1.04
C ILE A 5 -4.97 -4.16 0.20
N VAL A 6 -4.42 -3.29 -0.63
CA VAL A 6 -3.09 -3.48 -1.17
C VAL A 6 -2.22 -2.36 -0.60
N SER A 7 -1.20 -2.74 0.16
CA SER A 7 -0.29 -1.75 0.74
C SER A 7 0.91 -1.59 -0.17
N ILE A 8 1.28 -0.35 -0.46
CA ILE A 8 2.25 -0.04 -1.49
C ILE A 8 3.35 0.85 -0.92
N ASP A 9 4.58 0.38 -1.03
CA ASP A 9 5.77 1.15 -0.67
C ASP A 9 6.30 1.79 -1.95
N VAL A 10 6.10 3.10 -2.09
CA VAL A 10 6.41 3.83 -3.31
C VAL A 10 7.82 4.40 -3.24
N SER A 11 8.58 4.19 -4.30
CA SER A 11 9.90 4.78 -4.46
C SER A 11 9.96 5.55 -5.78
N ASN A 12 11.12 6.12 -6.06
CA ASN A 12 11.31 6.82 -7.32
C ASN A 12 11.32 5.80 -8.46
N GLY A 13 10.26 5.80 -9.25
CA GLY A 13 10.16 4.96 -10.43
C GLY A 13 9.78 3.51 -10.20
N ASN A 14 9.56 3.10 -8.96
CA ASN A 14 9.14 1.72 -8.69
C ASN A 14 8.40 1.62 -7.37
N SER A 15 7.74 0.49 -7.15
CA SER A 15 7.02 0.23 -5.91
C SER A 15 7.11 -1.24 -5.53
N HIS A 16 7.05 -1.49 -4.23
CA HIS A 16 6.81 -2.83 -3.70
C HIS A 16 5.42 -2.85 -3.11
N TYR A 17 4.69 -3.93 -3.30
CA TYR A 17 3.36 -4.00 -2.73
C TYR A 17 3.03 -5.40 -2.24
N MET A 18 2.05 -5.47 -1.36
CA MET A 18 1.55 -6.72 -0.82
C MET A 18 0.06 -6.55 -0.54
N CYS A 19 -0.71 -7.58 -0.86
CA CYS A 19 -2.15 -7.58 -0.61
C CYS A 19 -2.44 -8.19 0.76
N PHE A 20 -3.45 -7.67 1.43
CA PHE A 20 -3.92 -8.18 2.71
C PHE A 20 -5.43 -8.32 2.67
N ILE A 21 -5.91 -9.47 3.10
CA ILE A 21 -7.36 -9.71 3.21
C ILE A 21 -7.91 -8.95 4.42
N LYS A 22 -7.14 -8.96 5.49
CA LYS A 22 -7.42 -8.22 6.71
C LYS A 22 -6.12 -8.04 7.48
N ASN A 23 -6.18 -7.38 8.63
CA ASN A 23 -4.99 -7.14 9.43
C ASN A 23 -4.24 -8.45 9.71
N ASN A 24 -2.97 -8.48 9.37
CA ASN A 24 -2.07 -9.62 9.56
C ASN A 24 -2.39 -10.86 8.71
N LYS A 25 -3.34 -10.75 7.78
CA LYS A 25 -3.64 -11.87 6.90
C LYS A 25 -3.28 -11.51 5.45
N ARG A 26 -2.17 -12.05 4.99
CA ARG A 26 -1.64 -11.76 3.66
C ARG A 26 -2.38 -12.51 2.57
N PHE A 27 -2.41 -11.91 1.39
CA PHE A 27 -2.91 -12.53 0.18
C PHE A 27 -1.77 -12.47 -0.84
N GLY A 28 -0.95 -13.51 -0.86
CA GLY A 28 0.20 -13.56 -1.77
C GLY A 28 1.49 -13.06 -1.14
N LYS A 29 2.43 -12.71 -1.99
CA LYS A 29 3.78 -12.28 -1.58
C LYS A 29 4.02 -10.83 -1.90
N VAL A 30 5.09 -10.27 -1.33
CA VAL A 30 5.57 -8.95 -1.73
C VAL A 30 6.03 -9.03 -3.18
N LYS A 31 5.58 -8.07 -3.98
CA LYS A 31 5.95 -7.97 -5.39
C LYS A 31 6.50 -6.58 -5.68
N LYS A 32 7.37 -6.53 -6.66
CA LYS A 32 7.95 -5.26 -7.11
C LYS A 32 7.46 -4.96 -8.52
N ILE A 33 7.12 -3.70 -8.77
CA ILE A 33 6.78 -3.24 -10.12
C ILE A 33 7.53 -1.97 -10.42
N ASP A 34 7.79 -1.75 -11.71
CA ASP A 34 8.25 -0.45 -12.17
C ASP A 34 7.05 0.42 -12.46
N HIS A 35 7.24 1.74 -12.42
CA HIS A 35 6.15 2.69 -12.72
C HIS A 35 6.04 2.87 -14.22
N ASP A 36 5.65 1.81 -14.90
CA ASP A 36 5.42 1.83 -16.34
C ASP A 36 4.12 1.07 -16.62
N ILE A 37 3.75 1.00 -17.90
CA ILE A 37 2.48 0.39 -18.30
C ILE A 37 2.39 -1.06 -17.82
N GLU A 38 3.46 -1.83 -18.01
CA GLU A 38 3.44 -3.24 -17.61
C GLU A 38 3.37 -3.43 -16.10
N GLY A 39 4.11 -2.61 -15.35
CA GLY A 39 4.09 -2.68 -13.89
C GLY A 39 2.72 -2.37 -13.32
N PHE A 40 2.13 -1.26 -13.78
CA PHE A 40 0.80 -0.89 -13.32
C PHE A 40 -0.26 -1.90 -13.73
N LYS A 41 -0.08 -2.52 -14.89
CA LYS A 41 -1.00 -3.54 -15.35
C LYS A 41 -0.99 -4.75 -14.41
N ARG A 42 0.21 -5.17 -13.99
CA ARG A 42 0.32 -6.29 -13.04
C ARG A 42 -0.29 -5.94 -11.69
N LEU A 43 -0.08 -4.71 -11.23
CA LEU A 43 -0.69 -4.26 -9.99
C LEU A 43 -2.22 -4.32 -10.08
N LEU A 44 -2.77 -3.83 -11.19
CA LEU A 44 -4.22 -3.86 -11.39
C LEU A 44 -4.75 -5.29 -11.43
N GLU A 45 -4.04 -6.18 -12.09
CA GLU A 45 -4.44 -7.59 -12.14
C GLU A 45 -4.51 -8.20 -10.74
N ASP A 46 -3.51 -7.91 -9.91
CA ASP A 46 -3.50 -8.44 -8.55
C ASP A 46 -4.62 -7.84 -7.70
N ILE A 47 -4.89 -6.54 -7.87
CA ILE A 47 -6.00 -5.90 -7.17
C ILE A 47 -7.32 -6.53 -7.59
N GLN A 48 -7.50 -6.77 -8.88
CA GLN A 48 -8.73 -7.37 -9.39
C GLN A 48 -8.88 -8.82 -8.91
N LEU A 49 -7.79 -9.55 -8.84
CA LEU A 49 -7.82 -10.91 -8.35
C LEU A 49 -8.22 -10.95 -6.88
N GLU A 50 -7.70 -10.04 -6.08
CA GLU A 50 -8.08 -9.93 -4.68
C GLU A 50 -9.55 -9.53 -4.55
N ALA A 51 -10.01 -8.62 -5.41
CA ALA A 51 -11.38 -8.14 -5.37
C ALA A 51 -12.40 -9.21 -5.73
N GLU A 52 -12.02 -10.21 -6.52
CA GLU A 52 -12.92 -11.32 -6.81
C GLU A 52 -13.21 -12.15 -5.58
N THR A 53 -12.24 -12.22 -4.67
CA THR A 53 -12.38 -12.96 -3.42
C THR A 53 -12.97 -12.09 -2.33
N ASN A 54 -12.72 -10.78 -2.38
CA ASN A 54 -13.13 -9.81 -1.38
C ASN A 54 -13.83 -8.64 -2.07
N GLU A 55 -14.75 -7.98 -1.36
CA GLU A 55 -15.61 -6.99 -1.99
C GLU A 55 -14.90 -5.80 -2.56
N LYS A 56 -14.14 -5.09 -1.77
CA LYS A 56 -13.48 -3.86 -2.23
C LYS A 56 -12.09 -3.79 -1.68
N VAL A 57 -11.15 -3.51 -2.55
CA VAL A 57 -9.74 -3.39 -2.16
C VAL A 57 -9.36 -1.92 -2.18
N CYS A 58 -8.77 -1.45 -1.10
CA CYS A 58 -8.27 -0.09 -0.99
C CYS A 58 -6.75 -0.10 -1.17
N ALA A 59 -6.25 0.80 -2.01
CA ALA A 59 -4.80 0.95 -2.17
C ALA A 59 -4.30 1.92 -1.11
N VAL A 60 -3.33 1.49 -0.32
CA VAL A 60 -2.80 2.25 0.82
C VAL A 60 -1.32 2.52 0.60
N PHE A 61 -0.91 3.78 0.71
CA PHE A 61 0.51 4.13 0.60
C PHE A 61 0.77 5.44 1.34
N GLU A 62 2.04 5.67 1.65
CA GLU A 62 2.45 6.89 2.33
C GLU A 62 2.70 7.99 1.30
N ALA A 63 2.31 9.22 1.63
CA ALA A 63 2.56 10.36 0.76
C ALA A 63 4.06 10.64 0.71
N THR A 64 4.66 10.50 -0.47
CA THR A 64 6.09 10.74 -0.69
C THR A 64 6.33 11.75 -1.80
N GLY A 65 5.51 12.78 -1.85
CA GLY A 65 5.69 13.86 -2.80
C GLY A 65 5.44 13.43 -4.23
N VAL A 66 6.33 13.84 -5.12
CA VAL A 66 6.11 13.65 -6.57
C VAL A 66 6.17 12.18 -6.99
N TYR A 67 6.82 11.32 -6.21
CA TYR A 67 6.99 9.93 -6.61
C TYR A 67 5.67 9.17 -6.64
N THR A 68 4.67 9.60 -5.90
CA THR A 68 3.38 8.92 -5.86
C THR A 68 2.44 9.35 -6.98
N LYS A 69 2.76 10.43 -7.70
CA LYS A 69 1.84 10.98 -8.69
C LYS A 69 1.46 10.01 -9.80
N PRO A 70 2.41 9.29 -10.43
CA PRO A 70 2.02 8.34 -11.47
C PRO A 70 1.09 7.25 -10.94
N LEU A 71 1.39 6.76 -9.73
CA LEU A 71 0.55 5.74 -9.10
C LEU A 71 -0.85 6.28 -8.79
N GLU A 72 -0.93 7.50 -8.24
CA GLU A 72 -2.22 8.11 -7.93
C GLU A 72 -3.08 8.26 -9.18
N ARG A 73 -2.48 8.71 -10.27
CA ARG A 73 -3.21 8.86 -11.53
C ARG A 73 -3.73 7.54 -12.04
N PHE A 74 -2.90 6.51 -11.98
CA PHE A 74 -3.30 5.19 -12.44
C PHE A 74 -4.45 4.64 -11.61
N LEU A 75 -4.36 4.73 -10.29
CA LEU A 75 -5.40 4.22 -9.41
C LEU A 75 -6.71 4.96 -9.60
N SER A 76 -6.64 6.28 -9.71
CA SER A 76 -7.83 7.10 -9.93
C SER A 76 -8.49 6.79 -11.27
N LYS A 77 -7.68 6.62 -12.30
CA LYS A 77 -8.19 6.31 -13.63
C LYS A 77 -8.93 4.97 -13.67
N ASN A 78 -8.54 4.05 -12.81
CA ASN A 78 -9.17 2.73 -12.74
C ASN A 78 -10.19 2.62 -11.62
N SER A 79 -10.60 3.75 -11.05
CA SER A 79 -11.64 3.81 -10.01
C SER A 79 -11.30 3.00 -8.77
N ILE A 80 -10.03 2.95 -8.42
CA ILE A 80 -9.58 2.23 -7.24
C ILE A 80 -9.53 3.19 -6.07
N LYS A 81 -10.19 2.82 -4.97
CA LYS A 81 -10.18 3.63 -3.75
C LYS A 81 -8.78 3.66 -3.17
N THR A 82 -8.34 4.84 -2.73
CA THR A 82 -7.02 5.01 -2.15
C THR A 82 -7.12 5.60 -0.75
N TYR A 83 -6.15 5.25 0.07
CA TYR A 83 -5.94 5.88 1.37
C TYR A 83 -4.47 6.29 1.44
N ILE A 84 -4.21 7.58 1.56
CA ILE A 84 -2.85 8.10 1.59
C ILE A 84 -2.48 8.43 3.03
N ILE A 85 -1.47 7.72 3.54
CA ILE A 85 -1.04 7.88 4.92
C ILE A 85 -0.25 9.17 5.07
N ASN A 86 -0.62 9.94 6.10
CA ASN A 86 0.12 11.16 6.44
C ASN A 86 1.48 10.76 7.02
N PRO A 87 2.58 11.36 6.55
CA PRO A 87 3.91 11.04 7.08
C PRO A 87 4.05 11.20 8.60
N LEU A 88 3.27 12.08 9.21
CA LEU A 88 3.30 12.23 10.66
C LEU A 88 2.75 11.00 11.36
N GLU A 89 1.71 10.40 10.80
CA GLU A 89 1.15 9.17 11.34
C GLU A 89 2.15 8.02 11.25
N SER A 90 2.79 7.88 10.10
CA SER A 90 3.75 6.80 9.91
C SER A 90 4.98 6.99 10.78
N ALA A 91 5.41 8.23 10.99
CA ALA A 91 6.55 8.51 11.88
C ALA A 91 6.22 8.11 13.31
N ARG A 92 5.02 8.42 13.77
CA ARG A 92 4.59 8.04 15.12
C ARG A 92 4.56 6.52 15.27
N LYS A 93 4.02 5.83 14.29
CA LYS A 93 3.93 4.38 14.33
C LYS A 93 5.31 3.73 14.36
N ARG A 94 6.25 4.27 13.60
CA ARG A 94 7.62 3.76 13.61
C ARG A 94 8.26 3.89 15.00
N LYS A 95 8.01 5.00 15.68
CA LYS A 95 8.53 5.19 17.03
C LYS A 95 7.95 4.19 18.02
N GLU A 96 6.69 3.87 17.87
CA GLU A 96 6.04 2.93 18.77
C GLU A 96 6.51 1.50 18.58
N GLU A 97 6.66 1.08 17.35
CA GLU A 97 6.92 -0.31 17.05
C GLU A 97 8.39 -0.68 16.93
N ILE A 98 9.22 0.27 16.56
CA ILE A 98 10.57 -0.07 16.17
C ILE A 98 11.57 0.91 16.75
N HIS A 99 11.86 0.72 18.01
CA HIS A 99 12.82 1.60 18.70
C HIS A 99 14.20 1.57 18.06
N ASN A 100 14.57 0.42 17.50
CA ASN A 100 15.96 0.19 17.10
C ASN A 100 16.19 0.16 15.61
N LYS A 101 15.15 0.22 14.80
CA LYS A 101 15.33 0.20 13.36
C LYS A 101 15.47 1.61 12.82
N LYS A 102 16.50 1.80 12.03
CA LYS A 102 16.77 3.10 11.42
C LYS A 102 16.25 3.17 9.99
N THR A 103 15.07 2.63 9.75
CA THR A 103 14.48 2.70 8.43
C THR A 103 13.68 3.98 8.33
N ASP A 104 13.98 4.77 7.31
CA ASP A 104 13.27 6.01 7.06
C ASP A 104 11.98 5.76 6.30
N LYS A 105 11.70 4.54 5.93
CA LYS A 105 10.63 4.22 5.03
C LYS A 105 9.89 2.99 5.51
N LEU A 106 8.55 3.02 5.39
CA LEU A 106 7.72 1.89 5.75
C LEU A 106 7.70 0.88 4.61
N ASP A 107 7.85 -0.40 4.92
CA ASP A 107 7.62 -1.46 3.95
C ASP A 107 6.12 -1.75 3.88
N PRO A 108 5.66 -2.60 2.93
CA PRO A 108 4.23 -2.87 2.80
C PRO A 108 3.58 -3.43 4.07
N ILE A 109 4.31 -4.20 4.85
CA ILE A 109 3.76 -4.77 6.08
C ILE A 109 3.49 -3.66 7.10
N SER A 110 4.47 -2.76 7.28
CA SER A 110 4.32 -1.64 8.20
C SER A 110 3.21 -0.69 7.75
N ILE A 111 3.11 -0.45 6.45
CA ILE A 111 2.04 0.39 5.89
C ILE A 111 0.67 -0.21 6.22
N SER A 112 0.53 -1.52 6.09
CA SER A 112 -0.74 -2.17 6.42
C SER A 112 -1.10 -1.99 7.88
N LYS A 113 -0.12 -2.06 8.77
CA LYS A 113 -0.38 -1.89 10.20
C LYS A 113 -0.84 -0.48 10.53
N VAL A 114 -0.24 0.52 9.90
CA VAL A 114 -0.68 1.90 10.11
C VAL A 114 -2.15 2.06 9.69
N TYR A 115 -2.49 1.50 8.53
CA TYR A 115 -3.87 1.59 8.04
C TYR A 115 -4.86 0.90 8.98
N TYR A 116 -4.56 -0.33 9.37
CA TYR A 116 -5.50 -1.09 10.20
C TYR A 116 -5.62 -0.54 11.62
N ASP A 117 -4.55 0.02 12.15
CA ASP A 117 -4.64 0.71 13.44
C ASP A 117 -5.61 1.87 13.38
N LYS A 118 -5.59 2.60 12.27
CA LYS A 118 -6.44 3.76 12.12
C LYS A 118 -7.89 3.37 11.89
N GLU A 119 -8.11 2.24 11.25
CA GLU A 119 -9.45 1.76 10.97
C GLU A 119 -10.18 1.33 12.23
N GLU A 120 -9.43 0.90 13.22
CA GLU A 120 -10.01 0.59 14.52
C GLU A 120 -10.34 1.86 15.27
#